data_334841003c50bcc21c6f227976346e36
#
_entry.id   334841003c50bcc21c6f227976346e36
#
_cell.length_a   1.000
_cell.length_b   1.000
_cell.length_c   1.000
_cell.angle_alpha   90.00
_cell.angle_beta   90.00
_cell.angle_gamma   90.00
#
_symmetry.space_group_name_H-M   'P 1'
#
loop_
_entity.id
_entity.type
_entity.pdbx_description
1 polymer ?
#
loop_
_entity_poly.entity_id
_entity_poly.type
_entity_poly.pdbx_seq_one_letter_code
_entity_poly.pdbx_strand_id
1 'polypeptide(L)'
;IMGTKLGLDPYVYPNVDWYDMLFKNSTFNQNFNFNMTGGAKKIDYFLNASAFNENGIMRAPSTSKFDTNINSQKYLFQANVSADATKTTRVSLKMNTQLHYNHAPIESVGSLFTYALSALPCEFPATLPGEETDTFVRFGTANAWDGNTFINPYAQLCRDMLERPLVRDHCGENVAF
;
A
#
# COMPACT_ATOMS: atom_id res chain seq x y z
N ILE A 1 8.09 27.29 18.88
CA ILE A 1 8.47 26.35 19.96
C ILE A 1 7.77 26.71 21.28
N MET A 2 7.80 28.00 21.69
CA MET A 2 7.16 28.37 22.97
C MET A 2 5.63 28.35 22.88
N GLY A 3 5.06 28.86 21.82
CA GLY A 3 3.60 28.80 21.57
C GLY A 3 3.08 27.37 21.44
N THR A 4 3.82 26.49 20.80
CA THR A 4 3.52 25.07 20.67
C THR A 4 3.51 24.37 22.04
N LYS A 5 4.48 24.67 22.91
CA LYS A 5 4.52 24.13 24.29
C LYS A 5 3.40 24.64 25.17
N LEU A 6 2.89 25.82 24.90
CA LEU A 6 1.77 26.42 25.64
C LEU A 6 0.38 25.98 25.13
N GLY A 7 0.35 25.15 24.07
CA GLY A 7 -0.90 24.67 23.49
C GLY A 7 -1.75 25.77 22.85
N LEU A 8 -1.11 26.82 22.33
CA LEU A 8 -1.78 27.88 21.59
C LEU A 8 -2.30 27.34 20.26
N ASP A 9 -2.98 28.18 19.48
CA ASP A 9 -3.64 27.83 18.23
C ASP A 9 -2.75 26.87 17.36
N PRO A 10 -3.19 25.64 17.10
CA PRO A 10 -2.41 24.63 16.40
C PRO A 10 -2.16 24.97 14.91
N TYR A 11 -2.89 25.91 14.35
CA TYR A 11 -2.66 26.37 12.97
C TYR A 11 -1.54 27.41 12.89
N VAL A 12 -1.33 28.16 13.97
CA VAL A 12 -0.24 29.15 14.08
C VAL A 12 1.01 28.52 14.70
N TYR A 13 0.82 27.60 15.63
CA TYR A 13 1.89 26.92 16.35
C TYR A 13 1.75 25.40 16.22
N PRO A 14 1.93 24.85 15.01
CA PRO A 14 1.72 23.43 14.77
C PRO A 14 2.72 22.57 15.56
N ASN A 15 2.32 21.34 15.82
CA ASN A 15 3.17 20.29 16.34
C ASN A 15 2.72 18.97 15.74
N VAL A 16 3.14 18.75 14.50
CA VAL A 16 2.70 17.62 13.70
C VAL A 16 3.65 16.45 13.87
N ASP A 17 3.15 15.31 14.30
CA ASP A 17 3.89 14.05 14.21
C ASP A 17 3.65 13.44 12.84
N TRP A 18 4.58 13.72 11.92
CA TRP A 18 4.50 13.25 10.54
C TRP A 18 4.51 11.73 10.42
N TYR A 19 5.23 11.05 11.34
CA TYR A 19 5.28 9.59 11.34
C TYR A 19 3.95 8.97 11.73
N ASP A 20 3.39 9.40 12.84
CA ASP A 20 2.09 8.86 13.30
C ASP A 20 0.97 9.20 12.32
N MET A 21 1.09 10.32 11.63
CA MET A 21 0.11 10.72 10.62
C MET A 21 0.17 9.88 9.34
N LEU A 22 1.37 9.53 8.88
CA LEU A 22 1.57 8.86 7.60
C LEU A 22 1.64 7.34 7.71
N PHE A 23 2.13 6.82 8.83
CA PHE A 23 2.42 5.40 8.99
C PHE A 23 1.65 4.78 10.13
N LYS A 24 1.29 3.52 9.96
CA LYS A 24 0.72 2.68 11.00
C LYS A 24 1.86 2.11 11.87
N ASN A 25 1.61 1.96 13.16
CA ASN A 25 2.59 1.34 14.07
C ASN A 25 2.79 -0.15 13.80
N SER A 26 1.82 -0.79 13.16
CA SER A 26 1.89 -2.21 12.82
C SER A 26 1.04 -2.52 11.60
N THR A 27 1.42 -3.57 10.89
CA THR A 27 0.64 -4.15 9.80
C THR A 27 0.59 -5.66 9.97
N PHE A 28 -0.41 -6.28 9.37
CA PHE A 28 -0.62 -7.71 9.47
C PHE A 28 -0.57 -8.34 8.08
N ASN A 29 0.40 -9.25 7.89
CA ASN A 29 0.56 -10.04 6.69
C ASN A 29 0.10 -11.45 6.94
N GLN A 30 -0.57 -12.05 5.95
CA GLN A 30 -1.09 -13.40 6.03
C GLN A 30 -0.42 -14.26 4.96
N ASN A 31 0.02 -15.42 5.38
CA ASN A 31 0.57 -16.43 4.48
C ASN A 31 -0.08 -17.78 4.79
N PHE A 32 -0.80 -18.30 3.83
CA PHE A 32 -1.38 -19.62 3.89
C PHE A 32 -0.73 -20.50 2.84
N ASN A 33 -0.29 -21.67 3.24
CA ASN A 33 0.29 -22.66 2.33
C ASN A 33 -0.28 -24.05 2.68
N PHE A 34 -0.87 -24.67 1.68
CA PHE A 34 -1.35 -26.04 1.76
C PHE A 34 -0.68 -26.87 0.68
N ASN A 35 -0.08 -27.97 1.08
CA ASN A 35 0.45 -28.92 0.13
C ASN A 35 0.02 -30.35 0.48
N MET A 36 -0.23 -31.11 -0.55
CA MET A 36 -0.62 -32.52 -0.47
C MET A 36 0.17 -33.31 -1.49
N THR A 37 0.79 -34.37 -1.03
CA THR A 37 1.49 -35.29 -1.88
C THR A 37 1.01 -36.71 -1.59
N GLY A 38 0.93 -37.51 -2.61
CA GLY A 38 0.51 -38.88 -2.47
C GLY A 38 0.79 -39.71 -3.72
N GLY A 39 0.61 -40.98 -3.60
CA GLY A 39 0.82 -41.88 -4.73
C GLY A 39 0.36 -43.29 -4.44
N ALA A 40 0.13 -44.02 -5.51
CA ALA A 40 -0.14 -45.44 -5.54
C ALA A 40 0.75 -46.10 -6.59
N LYS A 41 0.71 -47.41 -6.73
CA LYS A 41 1.62 -48.19 -7.62
C LYS A 41 1.78 -47.63 -9.04
N LYS A 42 0.79 -46.84 -9.54
CA LYS A 42 0.77 -46.34 -10.91
C LYS A 42 0.50 -44.83 -11.03
N ILE A 43 0.28 -44.14 -9.92
CA ILE A 43 -0.10 -42.73 -9.91
C ILE A 43 0.65 -42.04 -8.80
N ASP A 44 1.27 -40.90 -9.12
CA ASP A 44 1.84 -39.98 -8.16
C ASP A 44 1.21 -38.61 -8.38
N TYR A 45 0.93 -37.92 -7.28
CA TYR A 45 0.41 -36.55 -7.35
C TYR A 45 1.05 -35.66 -6.30
N PHE A 46 1.18 -34.40 -6.69
CA PHE A 46 1.58 -33.31 -5.82
C PHE A 46 0.65 -32.13 -6.10
N LEU A 47 0.00 -31.63 -5.07
CA LEU A 47 -0.84 -30.43 -5.12
C LEU A 47 -0.29 -29.42 -4.13
N ASN A 48 -0.18 -28.18 -4.56
CA ASN A 48 0.17 -27.05 -3.70
C ASN A 48 -0.79 -25.90 -3.98
N ALA A 49 -1.33 -25.31 -2.92
CA ALA A 49 -2.11 -24.10 -2.97
C ALA A 49 -1.58 -23.12 -1.92
N SER A 50 -1.20 -21.93 -2.34
CA SER A 50 -0.76 -20.91 -1.41
C SER A 50 -1.44 -19.59 -1.67
N ALA A 51 -1.72 -18.86 -0.60
CA ALA A 51 -2.27 -17.53 -0.61
C ALA A 51 -1.40 -16.63 0.28
N PHE A 52 -0.95 -15.54 -0.27
CA PHE A 52 -0.15 -14.54 0.41
C PHE A 52 -0.83 -13.19 0.29
N ASN A 53 -1.07 -12.54 1.42
CA ASN A 53 -1.63 -11.19 1.50
C ASN A 53 -0.71 -10.31 2.32
N GLU A 54 -0.19 -9.27 1.69
CA GLU A 54 0.73 -8.32 2.27
C GLU A 54 0.10 -6.92 2.27
N ASN A 55 0.02 -6.32 3.44
CA ASN A 55 -0.49 -4.98 3.62
C ASN A 55 0.66 -4.03 3.96
N GLY A 56 0.67 -2.86 3.33
CA GLY A 56 1.62 -1.81 3.62
C GLY A 56 1.36 -1.13 4.96
N ILE A 57 2.32 -0.33 5.37
CA ILE A 57 2.30 0.40 6.65
C ILE A 57 1.73 1.82 6.52
N MET A 58 1.35 2.27 5.32
CA MET A 58 0.81 3.61 5.15
C MET A 58 -0.60 3.70 5.73
N ARG A 59 -0.89 4.84 6.33
CA ARG A 59 -2.20 5.17 6.88
C ARG A 59 -3.03 5.83 5.79
N ALA A 60 -4.14 5.21 5.41
CA ALA A 60 -5.07 5.85 4.48
C ALA A 60 -5.66 7.11 5.14
N PRO A 61 -5.64 8.27 4.46
CA PRO A 61 -6.26 9.48 4.98
C PRO A 61 -7.76 9.28 5.20
N SER A 62 -8.30 9.78 6.31
CA SER A 62 -9.73 9.66 6.62
C SER A 62 -10.63 10.38 5.61
N THR A 63 -10.07 11.33 4.89
CA THR A 63 -10.72 12.11 3.83
C THR A 63 -10.67 11.43 2.47
N SER A 64 -9.88 10.35 2.33
CA SER A 64 -9.75 9.62 1.08
C SER A 64 -10.88 8.63 0.88
N LYS A 65 -11.46 8.65 -0.32
CA LYS A 65 -12.38 7.59 -0.78
C LYS A 65 -11.63 6.34 -1.26
N PHE A 66 -10.32 6.43 -1.43
CA PHE A 66 -9.46 5.37 -1.94
C PHE A 66 -8.46 4.96 -0.87
N ASP A 67 -8.13 3.68 -0.82
CA ASP A 67 -7.05 3.19 0.02
C ASP A 67 -5.72 3.51 -0.67
N THR A 68 -4.94 4.40 -0.08
CA THR A 68 -3.60 4.77 -0.55
C THR A 68 -2.52 3.81 -0.05
N ASN A 69 -2.90 2.79 0.70
CA ASN A 69 -1.96 1.82 1.23
C ASN A 69 -1.54 0.81 0.15
N ILE A 70 -0.37 0.22 0.31
CA ILE A 70 0.05 -0.91 -0.51
C ILE A 70 -0.72 -2.15 -0.08
N ASN A 71 -1.29 -2.86 -1.04
CA ASN A 71 -1.83 -4.20 -0.84
C ASN A 71 -1.35 -5.12 -1.96
N SER A 72 -0.70 -6.20 -1.60
CA SER A 72 -0.21 -7.21 -2.55
C SER A 72 -0.78 -8.57 -2.19
N GLN A 73 -1.51 -9.16 -3.12
CA GLN A 73 -2.13 -10.47 -2.97
C GLN A 73 -1.57 -11.41 -4.03
N LYS A 74 -1.05 -12.54 -3.59
CA LYS A 74 -0.50 -13.58 -4.47
C LYS A 74 -1.19 -14.90 -4.17
N TYR A 75 -1.71 -15.51 -5.21
CA TYR A 75 -2.30 -16.85 -5.16
C TYR A 75 -1.51 -17.76 -6.08
N LEU A 76 -1.02 -18.84 -5.54
CA LEU A 76 -0.30 -19.87 -6.29
C LEU A 76 -1.06 -21.17 -6.22
N PHE A 77 -1.27 -21.78 -7.37
CA PHE A 77 -1.79 -23.14 -7.47
C PHE A 77 -0.87 -23.97 -8.35
N GLN A 78 -0.40 -25.08 -7.82
CA GLN A 78 0.47 -26.01 -8.53
C GLN A 78 -0.09 -27.42 -8.42
N ALA A 79 -0.20 -28.09 -9.55
CA ALA A 79 -0.63 -29.48 -9.60
C ALA A 79 0.31 -30.27 -10.51
N ASN A 80 0.90 -31.32 -9.99
CA ASN A 80 1.70 -32.27 -10.74
C ASN A 80 1.08 -33.65 -10.55
N VAL A 81 0.67 -34.25 -11.63
CA VAL A 81 0.10 -35.60 -11.62
C VAL A 81 0.85 -36.44 -12.64
N SER A 82 1.31 -37.59 -12.25
CA SER A 82 1.97 -38.55 -13.12
C SER A 82 1.31 -39.92 -12.99
N ALA A 83 1.04 -40.55 -14.11
CA ALA A 83 0.43 -41.88 -14.13
C ALA A 83 1.11 -42.80 -15.14
N ASP A 84 1.29 -44.07 -14.75
CA ASP A 84 1.77 -45.11 -15.66
C ASP A 84 0.60 -45.66 -16.46
N ALA A 85 0.45 -45.15 -17.70
CA ALA A 85 -0.60 -45.58 -18.62
C ALA A 85 -0.41 -47.03 -19.09
N THR A 86 0.83 -47.42 -19.29
CA THR A 86 1.22 -48.81 -19.61
C THR A 86 2.50 -49.16 -18.85
N LYS A 87 2.97 -50.41 -19.00
CA LYS A 87 4.26 -50.84 -18.40
C LYS A 87 5.47 -50.07 -18.91
N THR A 88 5.36 -49.43 -20.05
CA THR A 88 6.42 -48.70 -20.75
C THR A 88 6.15 -47.24 -20.97
N THR A 89 4.93 -46.79 -20.63
CA THR A 89 4.49 -45.40 -20.92
C THR A 89 4.01 -44.73 -19.65
N ARG A 90 4.66 -43.58 -19.30
CA ARG A 90 4.25 -42.70 -18.20
C ARG A 90 3.76 -41.36 -18.77
N VAL A 91 2.61 -40.94 -18.34
CA VAL A 91 2.04 -39.65 -18.68
C VAL A 91 2.12 -38.73 -17.47
N SER A 92 2.58 -37.51 -17.68
CA SER A 92 2.68 -36.50 -16.61
C SER A 92 2.00 -35.22 -17.03
N LEU A 93 1.16 -34.68 -16.16
CA LEU A 93 0.55 -33.35 -16.29
C LEU A 93 1.15 -32.47 -15.20
N LYS A 94 1.69 -31.33 -15.60
CA LYS A 94 2.21 -30.30 -14.69
C LYS A 94 1.47 -29.00 -14.96
N MET A 95 0.84 -28.46 -13.96
CA MET A 95 0.12 -27.19 -14.01
C MET A 95 0.67 -26.27 -12.94
N ASN A 96 0.95 -25.04 -13.29
CA ASN A 96 1.35 -23.98 -12.37
C ASN A 96 0.61 -22.72 -12.75
N THR A 97 -0.15 -22.18 -11.83
CA THR A 97 -0.92 -20.94 -12.01
C THR A 97 -0.58 -19.99 -10.89
N GLN A 98 -0.27 -18.76 -11.23
CA GLN A 98 -0.01 -17.69 -10.28
C GLN A 98 -0.87 -16.48 -10.64
N LEU A 99 -1.62 -16.01 -9.67
CA LEU A 99 -2.36 -14.74 -9.74
C LEU A 99 -1.70 -13.76 -8.79
N HIS A 100 -1.42 -12.57 -9.28
CA HIS A 100 -0.82 -11.51 -8.47
C HIS A 100 -1.61 -10.22 -8.67
N TYR A 101 -2.25 -9.77 -7.60
CA TYR A 101 -2.92 -8.48 -7.52
C TYR A 101 -2.04 -7.55 -6.70
N ASN A 102 -1.72 -6.40 -7.26
CA ASN A 102 -0.89 -5.41 -6.59
C ASN A 102 -1.57 -4.03 -6.68
N HIS A 103 -1.84 -3.47 -5.52
CA HIS A 103 -2.29 -2.10 -5.37
C HIS A 103 -1.19 -1.29 -4.70
N ALA A 104 -0.80 -0.18 -5.30
CA ALA A 104 0.24 0.69 -4.79
C ALA A 104 -0.11 2.16 -5.03
N PRO A 105 0.31 3.07 -4.15
CA PRO A 105 0.15 4.51 -4.37
C PRO A 105 1.05 4.99 -5.52
N ILE A 106 0.75 6.17 -6.05
CA ILE A 106 1.57 6.83 -7.06
C ILE A 106 2.94 7.18 -6.46
N GLU A 107 2.92 7.77 -5.26
CA GLU A 107 4.14 8.15 -4.58
C GLU A 107 4.76 6.96 -3.85
N SER A 108 6.07 6.78 -3.98
CA SER A 108 6.75 5.66 -3.33
C SER A 108 6.78 5.84 -1.81
N VAL A 109 6.71 4.72 -1.07
CA VAL A 109 6.87 4.74 0.40
C VAL A 109 8.19 5.38 0.82
N GLY A 110 9.26 5.14 0.06
CA GLY A 110 10.58 5.72 0.31
C GLY A 110 10.59 7.24 0.18
N SER A 111 9.90 7.79 -0.84
CA SER A 111 9.75 9.23 -1.00
C SER A 111 8.95 9.83 0.16
N LEU A 112 7.82 9.22 0.53
CA LEU A 112 7.00 9.69 1.65
C LEU A 112 7.77 9.66 2.98
N PHE A 113 8.59 8.63 3.17
CA PHE A 113 9.47 8.54 4.33
C PHE A 113 10.51 9.67 4.36
N THR A 114 11.11 9.97 3.20
CA THR A 114 12.07 11.07 3.06
C THR A 114 11.40 12.43 3.34
N TYR A 115 10.18 12.64 2.82
CA TYR A 115 9.42 13.87 3.09
C TYR A 115 9.07 13.99 4.58
N ALA A 116 8.67 12.90 5.23
CA ALA A 116 8.38 12.90 6.67
C ALA A 116 9.62 13.22 7.52
N LEU A 117 10.80 12.76 7.10
CA LEU A 117 12.06 13.08 7.77
C LEU A 117 12.50 14.53 7.57
N SER A 118 12.16 15.10 6.42
CA SER A 118 12.59 16.46 6.05
C SER A 118 11.65 17.53 6.62
N ALA A 119 10.39 17.18 6.87
CA ALA A 119 9.41 18.12 7.38
C ALA A 119 9.56 18.33 8.88
N LEU A 120 9.74 19.59 9.30
CA LEU A 120 9.81 19.92 10.71
C LEU A 120 8.41 19.93 11.34
N PRO A 121 8.24 19.40 12.57
CA PRO A 121 6.94 19.33 13.23
C PRO A 121 6.25 20.66 13.47
N CYS A 122 7.03 21.73 13.62
CA CYS A 122 6.53 23.06 14.01
C CYS A 122 6.48 24.08 12.87
N GLU A 123 6.68 23.66 11.63
CA GLU A 123 6.83 24.58 10.50
C GLU A 123 5.49 24.94 9.87
N PHE A 124 4.65 23.96 9.65
CA PHE A 124 3.30 24.13 9.11
C PHE A 124 2.35 23.02 9.57
N PRO A 125 1.04 23.29 9.63
CA PRO A 125 0.05 22.27 9.95
C PRO A 125 -0.14 21.32 8.75
N ALA A 126 -0.58 20.10 9.00
CA ALA A 126 -0.84 19.14 7.93
C ALA A 126 -1.98 19.60 7.01
N THR A 127 -3.05 20.09 7.60
CA THR A 127 -4.22 20.65 6.91
C THR A 127 -4.59 21.99 7.52
N LEU A 128 -5.21 22.83 6.71
CA LEU A 128 -5.79 24.10 7.16
C LEU A 128 -7.31 23.95 7.33
N PRO A 129 -7.93 24.75 8.18
CA PRO A 129 -9.39 24.75 8.31
C PRO A 129 -10.01 25.13 6.96
N GLY A 130 -10.96 24.31 6.51
CA GLY A 130 -11.77 24.59 5.34
C GLY A 130 -13.05 25.34 5.70
N GLU A 131 -13.63 26.03 4.73
CA GLU A 131 -15.00 26.56 4.82
C GLU A 131 -16.01 25.45 4.47
N GLU A 132 -17.24 25.53 4.95
CA GLU A 132 -18.28 24.52 4.64
C GLU A 132 -18.56 24.35 3.15
N THR A 133 -18.18 25.33 2.34
CA THR A 133 -18.31 25.32 0.89
C THR A 133 -17.12 24.70 0.16
N ASP A 134 -16.04 24.39 0.86
CA ASP A 134 -14.85 23.82 0.24
C ASP A 134 -15.08 22.36 -0.18
N THR A 135 -14.88 22.10 -1.46
CA THR A 135 -14.91 20.73 -2.02
C THR A 135 -13.57 20.02 -1.97
N PHE A 136 -12.53 20.68 -1.47
CA PHE A 136 -11.17 20.18 -1.42
C PHE A 136 -10.50 20.46 -0.08
N VAL A 137 -9.53 19.63 0.27
CA VAL A 137 -8.74 19.79 1.48
C VAL A 137 -7.62 20.80 1.24
N ARG A 138 -7.50 21.79 2.12
CA ARG A 138 -6.39 22.76 2.10
C ARG A 138 -5.23 22.19 2.92
N PHE A 139 -4.07 22.08 2.30
CA PHE A 139 -2.85 21.62 2.96
C PHE A 139 -2.00 22.79 3.44
N GLY A 140 -1.42 22.67 4.62
CA GLY A 140 -0.45 23.62 5.12
C GLY A 140 0.86 23.56 4.32
N THR A 141 1.44 24.70 4.05
CA THR A 141 2.77 24.82 3.45
C THR A 141 3.52 25.98 4.09
N ALA A 142 4.85 25.96 4.00
CA ALA A 142 5.68 27.09 4.34
C ALA A 142 6.70 27.31 3.22
N ASN A 143 7.02 28.58 2.98
CA ASN A 143 8.09 28.95 2.06
C ASN A 143 9.40 29.00 2.85
N ALA A 144 10.42 28.33 2.36
CA ALA A 144 11.75 28.52 2.86
C ALA A 144 12.26 29.93 2.45
N TRP A 145 13.14 30.46 3.26
CA TRP A 145 13.70 31.80 3.01
C TRP A 145 14.54 31.89 1.73
N ASP A 146 14.93 30.74 1.16
CA ASP A 146 15.64 30.60 -0.10
C ASP A 146 14.71 30.58 -1.33
N GLY A 147 13.40 30.77 -1.12
CA GLY A 147 12.37 30.78 -2.17
C GLY A 147 11.82 29.38 -2.52
N ASN A 148 12.31 28.32 -1.89
CA ASN A 148 11.73 26.99 -2.04
C ASN A 148 10.48 26.83 -1.17
N THR A 149 9.60 25.94 -1.57
CA THR A 149 8.41 25.58 -0.80
C THR A 149 8.65 24.23 -0.13
N PHE A 150 8.40 24.16 1.17
CA PHE A 150 8.45 22.88 1.88
C PHE A 150 7.35 21.94 1.39
N ILE A 151 7.72 20.69 1.18
CA ILE A 151 6.78 19.65 0.77
C ILE A 151 6.02 19.16 1.99
N ASN A 152 4.68 19.27 1.94
CA ASN A 152 3.82 18.68 2.95
C ASN A 152 3.69 17.17 2.70
N PRO A 153 4.20 16.30 3.59
CA PRO A 153 4.17 14.85 3.38
C PRO A 153 2.75 14.28 3.32
N TYR A 154 1.82 14.86 4.07
CA TYR A 154 0.42 14.45 4.05
C TYR A 154 -0.26 14.83 2.74
N ALA A 155 0.07 15.98 2.17
CA ALA A 155 -0.42 16.37 0.84
C ALA A 155 0.07 15.39 -0.24
N GLN A 156 1.32 14.93 -0.15
CA GLN A 156 1.86 13.94 -1.08
C GLN A 156 1.16 12.58 -0.94
N LEU A 157 0.85 12.15 0.27
CA LEU A 157 0.05 10.95 0.50
C LEU A 157 -1.36 11.08 -0.10
N CYS A 158 -1.96 12.28 -0.01
CA CYS A 158 -3.28 12.57 -0.56
C CYS A 158 -3.26 12.86 -2.07
N ARG A 159 -2.11 13.01 -2.70
CA ARG A 159 -1.96 13.35 -4.12
C ARG A 159 -2.62 12.35 -5.05
N ASP A 160 -2.62 11.08 -4.69
CA ASP A 160 -3.37 10.04 -5.38
C ASP A 160 -4.85 10.39 -5.59
N MET A 161 -5.41 11.18 -4.68
CA MET A 161 -6.80 11.64 -4.76
C MET A 161 -6.99 12.76 -5.79
N LEU A 162 -5.96 13.57 -6.00
CA LEU A 162 -6.02 14.75 -6.86
C LEU A 162 -5.65 14.43 -8.31
N GLU A 163 -4.73 13.51 -8.52
CA GLU A 163 -4.24 13.15 -9.86
C GLU A 163 -5.00 12.00 -10.53
N ARG A 164 -5.94 11.38 -9.83
CA ARG A 164 -6.92 10.46 -10.41
C ARG A 164 -8.30 11.11 -10.57
N PRO A 165 -8.43 12.19 -11.37
CA PRO A 165 -9.72 12.73 -11.65
C PRO A 165 -10.44 11.77 -12.58
N LEU A 166 -11.46 11.09 -12.09
CA LEU A 166 -12.54 10.51 -12.90
C LEU A 166 -12.15 9.49 -13.99
N VAL A 167 -10.94 9.01 -14.02
CA VAL A 167 -10.58 7.95 -14.96
C VAL A 167 -10.67 6.62 -14.25
N ARG A 168 -11.92 6.16 -14.19
CA ARG A 168 -12.33 4.75 -14.13
C ARG A 168 -11.63 3.86 -13.13
N ASP A 169 -12.44 3.21 -12.38
CA ASP A 169 -12.52 1.81 -11.90
C ASP A 169 -11.49 0.77 -12.42
N HIS A 170 -10.38 1.23 -12.90
CA HIS A 170 -9.19 0.44 -13.19
C HIS A 170 -8.06 1.03 -12.34
N CYS A 171 -8.14 0.82 -11.01
CA CYS A 171 -6.92 0.64 -10.23
C CYS A 171 -6.03 -0.25 -11.08
N GLY A 172 -4.77 0.13 -11.25
CA GLY A 172 -3.85 -0.68 -12.04
C GLY A 172 -3.68 -2.05 -11.39
N GLU A 173 -4.65 -2.90 -11.57
CA GLU A 173 -4.55 -4.33 -11.31
C GLU A 173 -3.65 -4.89 -12.39
N ASN A 174 -2.37 -4.94 -12.12
CA ASN A 174 -1.46 -5.70 -12.93
C ASN A 174 -1.72 -7.18 -12.63
N VAL A 175 -2.57 -7.78 -13.44
CA VAL A 175 -2.74 -9.24 -13.45
C VAL A 175 -1.63 -9.78 -14.34
N ALA A 176 -0.60 -10.38 -13.75
CA ALA A 176 0.41 -11.14 -14.47
C ALA A 176 -0.07 -12.60 -14.54
N PHE A 177 -0.34 -13.07 -15.76
CA PHE A 177 -0.65 -14.48 -16.05
C PHE A 177 0.62 -15.29 -16.23
#